data_9149672524b0c6432530db7185b9e846
#
_entry.id   9149672524b0c6432530db7185b9e846
#
_cell.length_a   1.000
_cell.length_b   1.000
_cell.length_c   1.000
_cell.angle_alpha   90.00
_cell.angle_beta   90.00
_cell.angle_gamma   90.00
#
_symmetry.space_group_name_H-M   'P 1'
#
loop_
_entity.id
_entity.type
_entity.pdbx_description
1 polymer ?
#
loop_
_entity_poly.entity_id
_entity_poly.type
_entity_poly.pdbx_seq_one_letter_code
_entity_poly.pdbx_strand_id
1 'polypeptide(L)'
;MTSNKDKEELLQLLQAMEHNLKYRKLYTWYFQDHFIEPINGCDISRDKYKKHLAFMQAGAKYRERAVIAPNRAGKTEMMAVEVTYHLTKDYPTWWEGKRFKGSINVLCVGKTNQSIRDVLQEKLLGMQLEPGTGILPYAEHNNGVGVIKTTTKPNTAGATLDIFVRDKNGDINHLLFLSQEMDFGVIMGRALHFIWFDEECLNQLFYEEAMQRTVTTNGIVVHTFTPLDG
;
A
#
# COMPACT_ATOMS: atom_id res chain seq x y z
N MET A 1 9.30 30.59 33.86
CA MET A 1 7.90 30.78 33.41
C MET A 1 7.92 30.73 31.87
N THR A 2 7.37 29.67 31.27
CA THR A 2 7.22 29.58 29.80
C THR A 2 6.29 30.68 29.31
N SER A 3 6.69 31.45 28.33
CA SER A 3 5.88 32.53 27.75
C SER A 3 4.60 31.96 27.11
N ASN A 4 3.56 32.78 26.99
CA ASN A 4 2.35 32.35 26.27
C ASN A 4 2.66 31.94 24.81
N LYS A 5 3.63 32.62 24.20
CA LYS A 5 4.12 32.30 22.85
C LYS A 5 4.75 30.91 22.78
N ASP A 6 5.58 30.53 23.78
CA ASP A 6 6.19 29.20 23.80
C ASP A 6 5.15 28.10 23.98
N LYS A 7 4.05 28.36 24.71
CA LYS A 7 2.94 27.43 24.86
C LYS A 7 2.14 27.23 23.58
N GLU A 8 1.90 28.30 22.83
CA GLU A 8 1.21 28.27 21.54
C GLU A 8 2.04 27.49 20.51
N GLU A 9 3.35 27.74 20.43
CA GLU A 9 4.25 27.02 19.54
C GLU A 9 4.30 25.51 19.90
N LEU A 10 4.35 25.17 21.17
CA LEU A 10 4.33 23.78 21.61
C LEU A 10 3.01 23.09 21.24
N LEU A 11 1.88 23.76 21.41
CA LEU A 11 0.58 23.21 21.05
C LEU A 11 0.47 22.97 19.55
N GLN A 12 0.95 23.88 18.71
CA GLN A 12 0.98 23.70 17.26
C GLN A 12 1.87 22.51 16.84
N LEU A 13 3.03 22.35 17.47
CA LEU A 13 3.92 21.20 17.26
C LEU A 13 3.24 19.88 17.62
N LEU A 14 2.58 19.82 18.75
CA LEU A 14 1.86 18.61 19.18
C LEU A 14 0.74 18.24 18.21
N GLN A 15 -0.06 19.22 17.79
CA GLN A 15 -1.12 18.99 16.81
C GLN A 15 -0.56 18.51 15.44
N ALA A 16 0.55 19.08 15.00
CA ALA A 16 1.22 18.63 13.77
C ALA A 16 1.77 17.21 13.90
N MET A 17 2.31 16.83 15.05
CA MET A 17 2.77 15.47 15.32
C MET A 17 1.61 14.48 15.34
N GLU A 18 0.52 14.79 16.03
CA GLU A 18 -0.68 13.94 16.05
C GLU A 18 -1.26 13.74 14.65
N HIS A 19 -1.36 14.81 13.87
CA HIS A 19 -1.80 14.75 12.48
C HIS A 19 -0.90 13.83 11.65
N ASN A 20 0.42 13.97 11.74
CA ASN A 20 1.37 13.15 11.01
C ASN A 20 1.28 11.67 11.43
N LEU A 21 1.20 11.38 12.71
CA LEU A 21 1.04 10.01 13.21
C LEU A 21 -0.26 9.36 12.73
N LYS A 22 -1.32 10.14 12.59
CA LYS A 22 -2.63 9.65 12.15
C LYS A 22 -2.73 9.47 10.62
N TYR A 23 -2.32 10.46 9.84
CA TYR A 23 -2.62 10.54 8.40
C TYR A 23 -1.40 10.35 7.49
N ARG A 24 -0.20 10.28 8.05
CA ARG A 24 1.04 10.15 7.28
C ARG A 24 1.89 8.96 7.76
N LYS A 25 1.24 7.84 8.03
CA LYS A 25 1.89 6.63 8.58
C LYS A 25 3.07 6.15 7.75
N LEU A 26 3.01 6.23 6.42
CA LEU A 26 4.13 5.89 5.55
C LEU A 26 5.42 6.62 5.92
N TYR A 27 5.30 7.88 6.32
CA TYR A 27 6.43 8.76 6.60
C TYR A 27 6.83 8.82 8.06
N THR A 28 5.98 8.34 8.96
CA THR A 28 6.20 8.45 10.41
C THR A 28 6.39 7.11 11.11
N TRP A 29 5.86 6.02 10.55
CA TRP A 29 5.90 4.70 11.15
C TRP A 29 6.73 3.70 10.35
N TYR A 30 6.43 3.56 9.05
CA TYR A 30 6.92 2.43 8.27
C TYR A 30 8.31 2.70 7.69
N PHE A 31 9.22 1.77 7.99
CA PHE A 31 10.60 1.76 7.47
C PHE A 31 11.40 3.05 7.74
N GLN A 32 11.10 3.72 8.86
CA GLN A 32 11.93 4.83 9.34
C GLN A 32 13.28 4.32 9.83
N ASP A 33 14.31 5.16 9.78
CA ASP A 33 15.65 4.80 10.24
C ASP A 33 15.64 4.47 11.72
N HIS A 34 14.88 5.22 12.50
CA HIS A 34 14.71 5.03 13.93
C HIS A 34 13.26 5.33 14.32
N PHE A 35 12.56 4.34 14.85
CA PHE A 35 11.18 4.48 15.31
C PHE A 35 10.88 3.53 16.48
N ILE A 36 10.54 4.12 17.61
CA ILE A 36 10.01 3.40 18.78
C ILE A 36 8.50 3.60 18.80
N GLU A 37 7.75 2.52 18.75
CA GLU A 37 6.30 2.56 18.77
C GLU A 37 5.78 3.12 20.09
N PRO A 38 4.95 4.20 20.07
CA PRO A 38 4.62 4.95 21.29
C PRO A 38 3.77 4.18 22.32
N ILE A 39 3.00 3.18 21.88
CA ILE A 39 2.03 2.48 22.74
C ILE A 39 2.72 1.41 23.58
N ASN A 40 3.54 0.59 22.95
CA ASN A 40 4.16 -0.57 23.61
C ASN A 40 5.70 -0.50 23.70
N GLY A 41 6.31 0.58 23.18
CA GLY A 41 7.75 0.79 23.21
C GLY A 41 8.57 -0.15 22.31
N CYS A 42 7.93 -0.86 21.38
CA CYS A 42 8.65 -1.73 20.45
C CYS A 42 9.50 -0.92 19.48
N ASP A 43 10.77 -1.34 19.32
CA ASP A 43 11.66 -0.80 18.29
C ASP A 43 11.31 -1.45 16.94
N ILE A 44 10.66 -0.66 16.08
CA ILE A 44 10.27 -1.05 14.73
C ILE A 44 11.06 -0.29 13.65
N SER A 45 12.27 0.12 13.98
CA SER A 45 13.20 0.76 13.05
C SER A 45 13.51 -0.11 11.82
N ARG A 46 13.79 0.53 10.70
CA ARG A 46 13.98 -0.14 9.39
C ARG A 46 14.98 -1.28 9.42
N ASP A 47 16.08 -1.14 10.16
CA ASP A 47 17.14 -2.15 10.27
C ASP A 47 16.66 -3.48 10.88
N LYS A 48 15.51 -3.50 11.58
CA LYS A 48 14.88 -4.72 12.11
C LYS A 48 14.20 -5.55 11.02
N TYR A 49 13.89 -4.95 9.87
CA TYR A 49 13.10 -5.56 8.79
C TYR A 49 13.93 -5.92 7.56
N LYS A 50 15.16 -6.41 7.75
CA LYS A 50 16.11 -6.72 6.68
C LYS A 50 15.53 -7.63 5.58
N LYS A 51 14.69 -8.62 5.96
CA LYS A 51 14.06 -9.54 4.99
C LYS A 51 13.00 -8.81 4.13
N HIS A 52 12.23 -7.91 4.73
CA HIS A 52 11.25 -7.10 4.00
C HIS A 52 11.95 -6.16 3.01
N LEU A 53 13.01 -5.49 3.45
CA LEU A 53 13.80 -4.63 2.58
C LEU A 53 14.42 -5.38 1.41
N ALA A 54 15.06 -6.52 1.68
CA ALA A 54 15.64 -7.38 0.64
C ALA A 54 14.57 -7.86 -0.37
N PHE A 55 13.36 -8.18 0.10
CA PHE A 55 12.26 -8.56 -0.76
C PHE A 55 11.81 -7.42 -1.67
N MET A 56 11.61 -6.22 -1.15
CA MET A 56 11.24 -5.04 -1.94
C MET A 56 12.34 -4.67 -2.96
N GLN A 57 13.62 -4.71 -2.55
CA GLN A 57 14.77 -4.45 -3.41
C GLN A 57 14.88 -5.46 -4.57
N ALA A 58 14.53 -6.72 -4.32
CA ALA A 58 14.50 -7.77 -5.34
C ALA A 58 13.58 -7.43 -6.54
N GLY A 59 12.61 -6.52 -6.37
CA GLY A 59 11.76 -6.01 -7.44
C GLY A 59 12.49 -5.25 -8.55
N ALA A 60 13.73 -4.80 -8.31
CA ALA A 60 14.57 -4.25 -9.37
C ALA A 60 14.99 -5.30 -10.40
N LYS A 61 15.13 -6.57 -9.95
CA LYS A 61 15.67 -7.68 -10.76
C LYS A 61 14.60 -8.69 -11.19
N TYR A 62 13.65 -9.00 -10.30
CA TYR A 62 12.68 -10.06 -10.51
C TYR A 62 11.28 -9.47 -10.72
N ARG A 63 10.64 -9.87 -11.81
CA ARG A 63 9.28 -9.45 -12.15
C ARG A 63 8.22 -10.15 -11.29
N GLU A 64 8.49 -11.39 -10.89
CA GLU A 64 7.61 -12.16 -10.04
C GLU A 64 8.34 -12.55 -8.76
N ARG A 65 7.66 -12.36 -7.62
CA ARG A 65 8.21 -12.61 -6.29
C ARG A 65 7.12 -13.16 -5.37
N ALA A 66 7.51 -14.07 -4.47
CA ALA A 66 6.60 -14.62 -3.47
C ALA A 66 7.17 -14.46 -2.05
N VAL A 67 6.32 -14.07 -1.11
CA VAL A 67 6.60 -14.12 0.33
C VAL A 67 5.77 -15.22 0.94
N ILE A 68 6.44 -16.26 1.41
CA ILE A 68 5.85 -17.36 2.13
C ILE A 68 6.29 -17.22 3.58
N ALA A 69 5.38 -16.88 4.47
CA ALA A 69 5.70 -16.62 5.87
C ALA A 69 4.47 -16.86 6.76
N PRO A 70 4.64 -17.17 8.05
CA PRO A 70 3.55 -17.37 8.96
C PRO A 70 2.68 -16.11 9.13
N ASN A 71 1.52 -16.28 9.74
CA ASN A 71 0.67 -15.15 10.11
C ASN A 71 1.41 -14.19 11.02
N ARG A 72 1.07 -12.90 10.94
CA ARG A 72 1.68 -11.81 11.73
C ARG A 72 3.16 -11.55 11.43
N ALA A 73 3.70 -12.06 10.34
CA ALA A 73 5.08 -11.76 9.88
C ALA A 73 5.20 -10.39 9.16
N GLY A 74 4.13 -9.60 9.09
CA GLY A 74 4.13 -8.27 8.48
C GLY A 74 4.05 -8.27 6.94
N LYS A 75 3.65 -9.40 6.30
CA LYS A 75 3.54 -9.52 4.82
C LYS A 75 2.68 -8.41 4.22
N THR A 76 1.45 -8.25 4.71
CA THR A 76 0.48 -7.27 4.23
C THR A 76 0.95 -5.83 4.46
N GLU A 77 1.58 -5.56 5.61
CA GLU A 77 2.21 -4.27 5.92
C GLU A 77 3.27 -3.90 4.87
N MET A 78 4.23 -4.80 4.68
CA MET A 78 5.32 -4.62 3.73
C MET A 78 4.79 -4.32 2.32
N MET A 79 3.80 -5.07 1.88
CA MET A 79 3.24 -4.90 0.54
C MET A 79 2.44 -3.61 0.40
N ALA A 80 1.68 -3.23 1.43
CA ALA A 80 0.98 -1.95 1.42
C ALA A 80 1.95 -0.77 1.33
N VAL A 81 3.12 -0.86 1.98
CA VAL A 81 4.20 0.13 1.85
C VAL A 81 4.77 0.15 0.43
N GLU A 82 5.11 -1.01 -0.15
CA GLU A 82 5.64 -1.08 -1.52
C GLU A 82 4.64 -0.54 -2.55
N VAL A 83 3.37 -0.93 -2.45
CA VAL A 83 2.27 -0.39 -3.28
C VAL A 83 2.17 1.13 -3.15
N THR A 84 2.25 1.65 -1.92
CA THR A 84 2.17 3.09 -1.69
C THR A 84 3.36 3.84 -2.29
N TYR A 85 4.59 3.33 -2.18
CA TYR A 85 5.76 3.93 -2.84
C TYR A 85 5.58 3.99 -4.36
N HIS A 86 5.04 2.94 -4.96
CA HIS A 86 4.80 2.93 -6.40
C HIS A 86 3.70 3.91 -6.81
N LEU A 87 2.61 4.01 -6.05
CA LEU A 87 1.49 4.89 -6.33
C LEU A 87 1.82 6.38 -6.11
N THR A 88 2.57 6.69 -5.06
CA THR A 88 2.97 8.08 -4.75
C THR A 88 4.24 8.51 -5.45
N LYS A 89 5.05 7.54 -5.93
CA LYS A 89 6.43 7.73 -6.43
C LYS A 89 7.35 8.47 -5.47
N ASP A 90 6.94 8.54 -4.21
CA ASP A 90 7.75 9.11 -3.15
C ASP A 90 8.67 8.04 -2.55
N TYR A 91 9.58 7.57 -3.39
CA TYR A 91 10.56 6.56 -3.01
C TYR A 91 11.59 7.17 -2.06
N PRO A 92 11.82 6.55 -0.89
CA PRO A 92 12.84 7.00 0.05
C PRO A 92 14.25 6.87 -0.52
N THR A 93 15.21 7.55 0.09
CA THR A 93 16.61 7.57 -0.38
C THR A 93 17.27 6.19 -0.40
N TRP A 94 16.86 5.32 0.52
CA TRP A 94 17.36 3.94 0.62
C TRP A 94 16.68 2.95 -0.36
N TRP A 95 15.69 3.40 -1.17
CA TRP A 95 14.96 2.52 -2.08
C TRP A 95 15.81 2.08 -3.27
N GLU A 96 16.07 0.78 -3.35
CA GLU A 96 16.81 0.13 -4.44
C GLU A 96 15.91 -0.76 -5.32
N GLY A 97 14.63 -0.86 -5.01
CA GLY A 97 13.64 -1.59 -5.81
C GLY A 97 13.33 -0.91 -7.15
N LYS A 98 12.43 -1.51 -7.91
CA LYS A 98 11.96 -0.93 -9.17
C LYS A 98 11.34 0.45 -8.94
N ARG A 99 11.55 1.36 -9.90
CA ARG A 99 10.90 2.68 -9.95
C ARG A 99 10.11 2.78 -11.25
N PHE A 100 8.82 3.05 -11.14
CA PHE A 100 7.97 3.30 -12.29
C PHE A 100 8.01 4.76 -12.71
N LYS A 101 7.83 5.03 -14.01
CA LYS A 101 7.71 6.38 -14.59
C LYS A 101 6.32 6.55 -15.20
N GLY A 102 5.81 7.80 -15.24
CA GLY A 102 4.48 8.10 -15.78
C GLY A 102 3.34 7.45 -14.95
N SER A 103 2.12 7.57 -15.41
CA SER A 103 0.96 6.96 -14.75
C SER A 103 1.03 5.45 -14.72
N ILE A 104 0.66 4.84 -13.60
CA ILE A 104 0.64 3.38 -13.44
C ILE A 104 -0.74 2.87 -13.01
N ASN A 105 -1.03 1.63 -13.39
CA ASN A 105 -2.18 0.88 -12.91
C ASN A 105 -1.69 -0.24 -11.99
N VAL A 106 -2.23 -0.27 -10.78
CA VAL A 106 -1.93 -1.25 -9.74
C VAL A 106 -3.18 -2.07 -9.48
N LEU A 107 -3.02 -3.37 -9.33
CA LEU A 107 -4.07 -4.31 -8.96
C LEU A 107 -3.72 -4.98 -7.63
N CYS A 108 -4.61 -4.89 -6.64
CA CYS A 108 -4.55 -5.67 -5.41
C CYS A 108 -5.67 -6.71 -5.41
N VAL A 109 -5.30 -7.97 -5.28
CA VAL A 109 -6.20 -9.12 -5.35
C VAL A 109 -6.26 -9.80 -4.00
N GLY A 110 -7.47 -9.92 -3.43
CA GLY A 110 -7.73 -10.70 -2.24
C GLY A 110 -8.55 -11.96 -2.55
N LYS A 111 -8.66 -12.86 -1.59
CA LYS A 111 -9.42 -14.10 -1.74
C LYS A 111 -10.91 -13.81 -1.94
N THR A 112 -11.50 -12.96 -1.10
CA THR A 112 -12.93 -12.60 -1.14
C THR A 112 -13.08 -11.07 -1.09
N ASN A 113 -14.27 -10.59 -1.45
CA ASN A 113 -14.60 -9.16 -1.30
C ASN A 113 -14.52 -8.68 0.15
N GLN A 114 -14.84 -9.56 1.11
CA GLN A 114 -14.73 -9.25 2.52
C GLN A 114 -13.27 -9.11 2.97
N SER A 115 -12.40 -10.06 2.58
CA SER A 115 -10.97 -9.96 2.92
C SER A 115 -10.31 -8.72 2.34
N ILE A 116 -10.71 -8.31 1.12
CA ILE A 116 -10.24 -7.06 0.53
C ILE A 116 -10.64 -5.87 1.38
N ARG A 117 -11.92 -5.76 1.75
CA ARG A 117 -12.43 -4.64 2.55
C ARG A 117 -11.78 -4.59 3.94
N ASP A 118 -11.77 -5.72 4.63
CA ASP A 118 -11.40 -5.80 6.05
C ASP A 118 -9.88 -5.87 6.26
N VAL A 119 -9.10 -6.20 5.24
CA VAL A 119 -7.63 -6.32 5.33
C VAL A 119 -6.94 -5.33 4.40
N LEU A 120 -7.08 -5.46 3.07
CA LEU A 120 -6.30 -4.68 2.12
C LEU A 120 -6.70 -3.20 2.12
N GLN A 121 -8.00 -2.92 2.09
CA GLN A 121 -8.49 -1.55 2.08
C GLN A 121 -8.24 -0.85 3.42
N GLU A 122 -8.49 -1.54 4.54
CA GLU A 122 -8.20 -0.98 5.85
C GLU A 122 -6.71 -0.66 5.99
N LYS A 123 -5.84 -1.54 5.52
CA LYS A 123 -4.39 -1.33 5.58
C LYS A 123 -3.93 -0.17 4.70
N LEU A 124 -4.43 -0.08 3.47
CA LEU A 124 -4.02 0.96 2.53
C LEU A 124 -4.75 2.29 2.77
N LEU A 125 -6.06 2.27 2.97
CA LEU A 125 -6.88 3.49 3.02
C LEU A 125 -7.26 3.93 4.45
N GLY A 126 -7.15 3.04 5.44
CA GLY A 126 -7.59 3.27 6.81
C GLY A 126 -8.98 2.70 7.09
N MET A 127 -9.44 2.88 8.32
CA MET A 127 -10.76 2.42 8.74
C MET A 127 -11.86 3.11 7.93
N GLN A 128 -12.97 2.40 7.68
CA GLN A 128 -14.10 2.95 6.92
C GLN A 128 -14.65 4.27 7.49
N LEU A 129 -14.67 4.40 8.82
CA LEU A 129 -15.14 5.61 9.50
C LEU A 129 -14.05 6.70 9.61
N GLU A 130 -12.81 6.37 9.31
CA GLU A 130 -11.66 7.27 9.36
C GLU A 130 -10.77 7.07 8.12
N PRO A 131 -11.26 7.43 6.91
CA PRO A 131 -10.47 7.32 5.70
C PRO A 131 -9.23 8.22 5.77
N GLY A 132 -8.15 7.78 5.12
CA GLY A 132 -6.86 8.47 5.16
C GLY A 132 -5.95 8.07 6.32
N THR A 133 -6.42 7.21 7.23
CA THR A 133 -5.61 6.70 8.34
C THR A 133 -4.80 5.44 7.98
N GLY A 134 -4.81 5.02 6.72
CA GLY A 134 -4.02 3.90 6.19
C GLY A 134 -2.56 4.29 5.86
N ILE A 135 -1.88 3.36 5.20
CA ILE A 135 -0.48 3.58 4.75
C ILE A 135 -0.44 4.52 3.53
N LEU A 136 -1.39 4.38 2.61
CA LEU A 136 -1.55 5.26 1.47
C LEU A 136 -2.22 6.56 1.92
N PRO A 137 -1.51 7.69 1.93
CA PRO A 137 -2.06 8.95 2.41
C PRO A 137 -3.15 9.48 1.47
N TYR A 138 -4.05 10.28 2.01
CA TYR A 138 -4.94 11.11 1.20
C TYR A 138 -4.24 12.43 0.86
N ALA A 139 -4.49 12.94 -0.34
CA ALA A 139 -3.82 14.12 -0.87
C ALA A 139 -4.03 15.37 0.00
N GLU A 140 -5.20 15.49 0.63
CA GLU A 140 -5.55 16.59 1.54
C GLU A 140 -4.69 16.63 2.81
N HIS A 141 -4.17 15.47 3.25
CA HIS A 141 -3.32 15.34 4.44
C HIS A 141 -1.83 15.27 4.12
N ASN A 142 -1.44 15.24 2.83
CA ASN A 142 -0.07 15.00 2.40
C ASN A 142 0.37 15.90 1.22
N ASN A 143 0.16 17.20 1.35
CA ASN A 143 0.63 18.21 0.40
C ASN A 143 0.20 17.93 -1.07
N GLY A 144 -1.00 17.40 -1.26
CA GLY A 144 -1.55 17.11 -2.57
C GLY A 144 -1.13 15.78 -3.18
N VAL A 145 -0.27 15.01 -2.52
CA VAL A 145 0.19 13.67 -2.93
C VAL A 145 -0.60 12.59 -2.18
N GLY A 146 -1.21 11.67 -2.90
CA GLY A 146 -2.01 10.59 -2.32
C GLY A 146 -3.37 10.44 -2.99
N VAL A 147 -4.32 9.82 -2.28
CA VAL A 147 -5.67 9.56 -2.78
C VAL A 147 -6.40 10.86 -3.03
N ILE A 148 -6.92 11.02 -4.25
CA ILE A 148 -7.72 12.18 -4.67
C ILE A 148 -9.19 11.83 -4.94
N LYS A 149 -9.46 10.53 -5.20
CA LYS A 149 -10.82 10.05 -5.48
C LYS A 149 -10.90 8.55 -5.23
N THR A 150 -12.03 8.12 -4.68
CA THR A 150 -12.40 6.71 -4.55
C THR A 150 -13.77 6.48 -5.20
N THR A 151 -14.01 5.27 -5.72
CA THR A 151 -15.33 4.84 -6.16
C THR A 151 -15.72 3.59 -5.38
N THR A 152 -16.98 3.49 -5.02
CA THR A 152 -17.51 2.35 -4.27
C THR A 152 -17.96 1.22 -5.20
N LYS A 153 -17.87 0.00 -4.71
CA LYS A 153 -18.32 -1.17 -5.42
C LYS A 153 -19.85 -1.27 -5.32
N PRO A 154 -20.57 -1.45 -6.43
CA PRO A 154 -22.00 -1.72 -6.37
C PRO A 154 -22.31 -2.96 -5.51
N ASN A 155 -23.36 -2.89 -4.72
CA ASN A 155 -23.90 -3.99 -3.90
C ASN A 155 -22.96 -4.53 -2.79
N THR A 156 -21.89 -3.82 -2.45
CA THR A 156 -21.01 -4.21 -1.33
C THR A 156 -20.77 -2.99 -0.45
N ALA A 157 -21.46 -2.92 0.66
CA ALA A 157 -21.35 -1.79 1.59
C ALA A 157 -19.89 -1.59 2.06
N GLY A 158 -19.40 -0.36 1.95
CA GLY A 158 -18.08 0.03 2.40
C GLY A 158 -16.89 -0.51 1.56
N ALA A 159 -17.14 -1.25 0.46
CA ALA A 159 -16.07 -1.71 -0.40
C ALA A 159 -15.75 -0.67 -1.47
N THR A 160 -14.46 -0.35 -1.59
CA THR A 160 -13.92 0.51 -2.65
C THR A 160 -13.47 -0.35 -3.82
N LEU A 161 -13.74 0.07 -5.04
CA LEU A 161 -13.32 -0.62 -6.26
C LEU A 161 -12.09 0.05 -6.87
N ASP A 162 -12.20 1.34 -7.16
CA ASP A 162 -11.17 2.11 -7.84
C ASP A 162 -10.70 3.27 -6.97
N ILE A 163 -9.40 3.50 -6.94
CA ILE A 163 -8.77 4.60 -6.24
C ILE A 163 -7.85 5.33 -7.20
N PHE A 164 -7.99 6.65 -7.25
CA PHE A 164 -7.11 7.53 -8.03
C PHE A 164 -6.14 8.23 -7.09
N VAL A 165 -4.86 8.13 -7.39
CA VAL A 165 -3.77 8.62 -6.55
C VAL A 165 -2.93 9.60 -7.35
N ARG A 166 -2.78 10.83 -6.86
CA ARG A 166 -1.83 11.78 -7.41
C ARG A 166 -0.46 11.53 -6.81
N ASP A 167 0.54 11.33 -7.66
CA ASP A 167 1.92 11.19 -7.21
C ASP A 167 2.66 12.52 -7.09
N LYS A 168 3.89 12.49 -6.61
CA LYS A 168 4.72 13.69 -6.40
C LYS A 168 5.12 14.41 -7.69
N ASN A 169 4.97 13.77 -8.85
CA ASN A 169 5.23 14.39 -10.15
C ASN A 169 3.95 15.00 -10.76
N GLY A 170 2.79 14.81 -10.11
CA GLY A 170 1.48 15.26 -10.58
C GLY A 170 0.74 14.25 -11.46
N ASP A 171 1.35 13.10 -11.78
CA ASP A 171 0.69 12.05 -12.55
C ASP A 171 -0.44 11.40 -11.73
N ILE A 172 -1.48 10.93 -12.40
CA ILE A 172 -2.60 10.21 -11.76
C ILE A 172 -2.41 8.71 -11.98
N ASN A 173 -2.24 8.01 -10.88
CA ASN A 173 -2.12 6.56 -10.81
C ASN A 173 -3.47 5.94 -10.42
N HIS A 174 -3.69 4.70 -10.81
CA HIS A 174 -4.93 3.98 -10.57
C HIS A 174 -4.65 2.71 -9.76
N LEU A 175 -5.35 2.55 -8.64
CA LEU A 175 -5.35 1.33 -7.84
C LEU A 175 -6.72 0.68 -7.91
N LEU A 176 -6.74 -0.61 -8.23
CA LEU A 176 -7.93 -1.44 -8.36
C LEU A 176 -7.92 -2.55 -7.32
N PHE A 177 -9.05 -2.81 -6.69
CA PHE A 177 -9.25 -3.96 -5.80
C PHE A 177 -10.19 -4.99 -6.41
N LEU A 178 -9.73 -6.23 -6.57
CA LEU A 178 -10.53 -7.35 -7.06
C LEU A 178 -10.38 -8.58 -6.18
N SER A 179 -11.46 -9.35 -6.03
CA SER A 179 -11.38 -10.70 -5.47
C SER A 179 -11.20 -11.73 -6.57
N GLN A 180 -10.58 -12.86 -6.23
CA GLN A 180 -10.43 -14.00 -7.15
C GLN A 180 -11.78 -14.60 -7.60
N GLU A 181 -12.86 -14.31 -6.87
CA GLU A 181 -14.23 -14.77 -7.19
C GLU A 181 -14.91 -13.90 -8.24
N MET A 182 -14.31 -12.74 -8.58
CA MET A 182 -14.88 -11.81 -9.55
C MET A 182 -14.57 -12.22 -10.99
N ASP A 183 -15.42 -11.76 -11.89
CA ASP A 183 -15.16 -11.82 -13.32
C ASP A 183 -13.90 -11.02 -13.65
N PHE A 184 -12.90 -11.68 -14.24
CA PHE A 184 -11.66 -11.06 -14.70
C PHE A 184 -11.85 -10.15 -15.92
N GLY A 185 -13.04 -10.11 -16.52
CA GLY A 185 -13.38 -9.14 -17.57
C GLY A 185 -13.08 -7.70 -17.19
N VAL A 186 -13.10 -7.39 -15.89
CA VAL A 186 -12.77 -6.04 -15.37
C VAL A 186 -11.32 -5.63 -15.66
N ILE A 187 -10.38 -6.57 -15.75
CA ILE A 187 -8.98 -6.29 -16.08
C ILE A 187 -8.64 -6.47 -17.55
N MET A 188 -9.57 -7.01 -18.36
CA MET A 188 -9.35 -7.16 -19.79
C MET A 188 -9.08 -5.80 -20.45
N GLY A 189 -8.05 -5.74 -21.30
CA GLY A 189 -7.63 -4.53 -21.99
C GLY A 189 -6.87 -3.51 -21.13
N ARG A 190 -6.72 -3.73 -19.82
CA ARG A 190 -5.91 -2.85 -18.96
C ARG A 190 -4.44 -3.25 -19.00
N ALA A 191 -3.53 -2.28 -19.11
CA ALA A 191 -2.11 -2.49 -18.92
C ALA A 191 -1.79 -2.34 -17.43
N LEU A 192 -1.32 -3.41 -16.76
CA LEU A 192 -1.03 -3.42 -15.33
C LEU A 192 0.49 -3.30 -15.10
N HIS A 193 0.89 -2.44 -14.16
CA HIS A 193 2.28 -2.18 -13.81
C HIS A 193 2.71 -2.92 -12.55
N PHE A 194 1.78 -3.13 -11.62
CA PHE A 194 2.02 -3.84 -10.38
C PHE A 194 0.78 -4.64 -10.00
N ILE A 195 0.98 -5.92 -9.65
CA ILE A 195 -0.08 -6.79 -9.16
C ILE A 195 0.36 -7.37 -7.82
N TRP A 196 -0.50 -7.26 -6.82
CA TRP A 196 -0.32 -7.92 -5.54
C TRP A 196 -1.47 -8.90 -5.28
N PHE A 197 -1.14 -10.19 -5.24
CA PHE A 197 -2.01 -11.24 -4.76
C PHE A 197 -1.79 -11.43 -3.25
N ASP A 198 -2.80 -11.09 -2.47
CA ASP A 198 -2.82 -11.38 -1.04
C ASP A 198 -3.59 -12.68 -0.81
N GLU A 199 -2.90 -13.66 -0.28
CA GLU A 199 -3.22 -15.08 -0.25
C GLU A 199 -3.04 -15.79 -1.60
N GLU A 200 -3.06 -17.11 -1.56
CA GLU A 200 -2.86 -17.97 -2.72
C GLU A 200 -3.93 -17.72 -3.80
N CYS A 201 -3.50 -17.56 -5.04
CA CYS A 201 -4.42 -17.43 -6.18
C CYS A 201 -4.79 -18.83 -6.69
N LEU A 202 -5.99 -19.27 -6.33
CA LEU A 202 -6.51 -20.60 -6.74
C LEU A 202 -7.20 -20.57 -8.11
N ASN A 203 -7.54 -19.36 -8.62
CA ASN A 203 -8.16 -19.20 -9.94
C ASN A 203 -7.07 -19.02 -11.00
N GLN A 204 -6.69 -20.13 -11.65
CA GLN A 204 -5.63 -20.15 -12.66
C GLN A 204 -5.94 -19.22 -13.84
N LEU A 205 -7.18 -19.17 -14.32
CA LEU A 205 -7.55 -18.31 -15.45
C LEU A 205 -7.41 -16.84 -15.10
N PHE A 206 -7.81 -16.46 -13.88
CA PHE A 206 -7.62 -15.09 -13.38
C PHE A 206 -6.13 -14.73 -13.29
N TYR A 207 -5.32 -15.67 -12.76
CA TYR A 207 -3.87 -15.48 -12.66
C TYR A 207 -3.22 -15.28 -14.04
N GLU A 208 -3.52 -16.16 -15.00
CA GLU A 208 -2.96 -16.09 -16.35
C GLU A 208 -3.34 -14.78 -17.05
N GLU A 209 -4.60 -14.37 -16.95
CA GLU A 209 -5.07 -13.10 -17.49
C GLU A 209 -4.35 -11.90 -16.85
N ALA A 210 -4.22 -11.89 -15.53
CA ALA A 210 -3.52 -10.85 -14.80
C ALA A 210 -2.03 -10.76 -15.22
N MET A 211 -1.36 -11.90 -15.37
CA MET A 211 0.03 -11.98 -15.84
C MET A 211 0.19 -11.38 -17.25
N GLN A 212 -0.73 -11.69 -18.17
CA GLN A 212 -0.71 -11.14 -19.52
C GLN A 212 -0.77 -9.61 -19.52
N ARG A 213 -1.55 -9.01 -18.59
CA ARG A 213 -1.68 -7.55 -18.46
C ARG A 213 -0.40 -6.84 -18.05
N THR A 214 0.61 -7.56 -17.55
CA THR A 214 1.91 -6.99 -17.17
C THR A 214 2.97 -7.03 -18.28
N VAL A 215 2.72 -7.71 -19.40
CA VAL A 215 3.74 -7.95 -20.43
C VAL A 215 4.22 -6.64 -21.08
N THR A 216 3.30 -5.78 -21.49
CA THR A 216 3.62 -4.51 -22.16
C THR A 216 4.22 -3.46 -21.26
N THR A 217 3.93 -3.53 -19.97
CA THR A 217 4.43 -2.59 -18.95
C THR A 217 5.74 -3.04 -18.32
N ASN A 218 6.19 -4.27 -18.62
CA ASN A 218 7.23 -4.94 -17.84
C ASN A 218 6.91 -4.89 -16.33
N GLY A 219 5.64 -5.15 -15.99
CA GLY A 219 5.10 -5.01 -14.64
C GLY A 219 5.67 -6.04 -13.66
N ILE A 220 5.41 -5.78 -12.38
CA ILE A 220 5.79 -6.66 -11.26
C ILE A 220 4.56 -7.41 -10.78
N VAL A 221 4.73 -8.68 -10.42
CA VAL A 221 3.73 -9.50 -9.74
C VAL A 221 4.29 -10.00 -8.41
N VAL A 222 3.51 -9.83 -7.37
CA VAL A 222 3.89 -10.23 -6.01
C VAL A 222 2.80 -11.09 -5.39
N HIS A 223 3.23 -12.15 -4.73
CA HIS A 223 2.37 -13.04 -3.95
C HIS A 223 2.76 -12.98 -2.47
N THR A 224 1.76 -12.85 -1.61
CA THR A 224 1.94 -12.96 -0.16
C THR A 224 0.97 -14.02 0.36
N PHE A 225 1.46 -15.12 0.90
CA PHE A 225 0.58 -16.14 1.46
C PHE A 225 1.19 -16.83 2.67
N THR A 226 0.32 -17.46 3.45
CA THR A 226 0.69 -18.32 4.56
C THR A 226 0.46 -19.76 4.13
N PRO A 227 1.47 -20.64 4.20
CA PRO A 227 1.24 -22.05 3.92
C PRO A 227 0.27 -22.61 4.98
N LEU A 228 -0.88 -23.09 4.54
CA LEU A 228 -1.90 -23.64 5.43
C LEU A 228 -1.66 -25.10 5.73
N ASP A 229 -0.94 -25.78 4.85
CA ASP A 229 -0.59 -27.20 4.93
C ASP A 229 0.94 -27.33 4.83
N GLY A 230 1.61 -27.12 5.96
CA GLY A 230 3.06 -27.27 6.08
C GLY A 230 3.45 -28.63 6.65
#